data_13f252ccce7388c95e08a18f85b9f0a4
#
_entry.id   13f252ccce7388c95e08a18f85b9f0a4
#
_cell.length_a   1.000
_cell.length_b   1.000
_cell.length_c   1.000
_cell.angle_alpha   90.00
_cell.angle_beta   90.00
_cell.angle_gamma   90.00
#
_symmetry.space_group_name_H-M   'P 1'
#
loop_
_entity.id
_entity.type
_entity.pdbx_description
1 polymer ?
#
loop_
_entity_poly.entity_id
_entity_poly.type
_entity_poly.pdbx_seq_one_letter_code
_entity_poly.pdbx_strand_id
1 'polypeptide(L)'
;SNYPPYNVIQVNNVESKIEIALAGFKKKEINVYTEYGKLHVEGTKEEKETVGEVVHKGLATRSFKRAWTLSEDCEVRSVDFADGLLTVELGKIVPDHHARKDFL
;
A
#
# COMPACT_ATOMS: atom_id res chain seq x y z
N SER A 1 -15.27 5.75 3.99
CA SER A 1 -14.69 4.88 5.01
C SER A 1 -13.19 5.10 5.13
N ASN A 2 -12.68 5.14 6.35
CA ASN A 2 -11.25 5.29 6.64
C ASN A 2 -10.54 3.94 6.81
N TYR A 3 -11.18 2.87 6.39
CA TYR A 3 -10.60 1.54 6.50
C TYR A 3 -9.97 1.08 5.19
N PRO A 4 -8.78 0.49 5.24
CA PRO A 4 -7.89 0.36 6.39
C PRO A 4 -7.14 1.67 6.68
N PRO A 5 -6.68 1.86 7.92
CA PRO A 5 -5.87 3.03 8.24
C PRO A 5 -4.52 2.96 7.53
N TYR A 6 -4.02 4.11 7.12
CA TYR A 6 -2.76 4.19 6.39
C TYR A 6 -2.04 5.51 6.65
N ASN A 7 -0.74 5.49 6.43
CA ASN A 7 0.12 6.67 6.44
C ASN A 7 0.76 6.83 5.07
N VAL A 8 0.91 8.07 4.63
CA VAL A 8 1.75 8.41 3.48
C VAL A 8 2.92 9.21 4.01
N ILE A 9 4.13 8.73 3.75
CA ILE A 9 5.35 9.30 4.30
C ILE A 9 6.27 9.74 3.16
N GLN A 10 6.62 11.03 3.15
CA GLN A 10 7.65 11.54 2.24
C GLN A 10 9.00 11.35 2.91
N VAL A 11 9.82 10.43 2.40
CA VAL A 11 11.12 10.09 2.99
C VAL A 11 12.18 11.12 2.62
N ASN A 12 12.22 11.48 1.33
CA ASN A 12 13.07 12.53 0.80
C ASN A 12 12.45 13.06 -0.51
N ASN A 13 13.16 13.88 -1.26
CA ASN A 13 12.61 14.51 -2.46
C ASN A 13 12.20 13.53 -3.57
N VAL A 14 12.76 12.32 -3.56
CA VAL A 14 12.53 11.33 -4.63
C VAL A 14 11.91 10.03 -4.13
N GLU A 15 11.75 9.88 -2.83
CA GLU A 15 11.25 8.63 -2.23
C GLU A 15 10.11 8.90 -1.27
N SER A 16 9.09 8.07 -1.35
CA SER A 16 7.97 8.08 -0.41
C SER A 16 7.53 6.65 -0.13
N LYS A 17 6.69 6.48 0.86
CA LYS A 17 6.11 5.17 1.16
C LYS A 17 4.70 5.31 1.69
N ILE A 18 3.92 4.26 1.48
CA ILE A 18 2.59 4.13 2.03
C ILE A 18 2.62 2.94 2.98
N GLU A 19 2.21 3.16 4.21
CA GLU A 19 2.10 2.11 5.22
C GLU A 19 0.62 1.86 5.49
N ILE A 20 0.20 0.61 5.39
CA ILE A 20 -1.21 0.23 5.55
C ILE A 20 -1.32 -0.81 6.64
N ALA A 21 -2.15 -0.55 7.65
CA ALA A 21 -2.36 -1.47 8.76
C ALA A 21 -3.33 -2.59 8.33
N LEU A 22 -2.79 -3.78 8.13
CA LEU A 22 -3.53 -4.95 7.66
C LEU A 22 -3.36 -6.15 8.59
N ALA A 23 -3.31 -5.89 9.89
CA ALA A 23 -3.30 -6.97 10.87
C ALA A 23 -4.53 -7.87 10.69
N GLY A 24 -4.33 -9.17 10.73
CA GLY A 24 -5.39 -10.14 10.52
C GLY A 24 -5.52 -10.63 9.08
N PHE A 25 -4.85 -9.98 8.13
CA PHE A 25 -4.77 -10.46 6.75
C PHE A 25 -3.60 -11.42 6.57
N LYS A 26 -3.79 -12.40 5.71
CA LYS A 26 -2.70 -13.23 5.20
C LYS A 26 -2.18 -12.59 3.92
N LYS A 27 -0.91 -12.79 3.62
CA LYS A 27 -0.29 -12.26 2.41
C LYS A 27 -1.08 -12.63 1.14
N LYS A 28 -1.57 -13.85 1.05
CA LYS A 28 -2.35 -14.33 -0.10
C LYS A 28 -3.71 -13.66 -0.23
N GLU A 29 -4.17 -12.96 0.80
CA GLU A 29 -5.45 -12.23 0.79
C GLU A 29 -5.28 -10.79 0.34
N ILE A 30 -4.03 -10.35 0.11
CA ILE A 30 -3.71 -8.98 -0.26
C ILE A 30 -3.25 -8.94 -1.72
N ASN A 31 -3.81 -8.01 -2.49
CA ASN A 31 -3.43 -7.79 -3.88
C ASN A 31 -2.97 -6.35 -4.03
N VAL A 32 -1.75 -6.16 -4.56
CA VAL A 32 -1.16 -4.84 -4.79
C VAL A 32 -0.78 -4.76 -6.27
N TYR A 33 -1.29 -3.76 -6.97
CA TYR A 33 -1.00 -3.59 -8.39
C TYR A 33 -1.14 -2.13 -8.81
N THR A 34 -0.54 -1.80 -9.95
CA THR A 34 -0.71 -0.49 -10.56
C THR A 34 -1.49 -0.63 -11.87
N GLU A 35 -2.36 0.32 -12.13
CA GLU A 35 -3.16 0.35 -13.35
C GLU A 35 -3.64 1.77 -13.57
N TYR A 36 -3.50 2.26 -14.80
CA TYR A 36 -3.98 3.60 -15.20
C TYR A 36 -3.50 4.72 -14.28
N GLY A 37 -2.21 4.68 -13.90
CA GLY A 37 -1.61 5.73 -13.06
C GLY A 37 -2.05 5.70 -11.61
N LYS A 38 -2.62 4.59 -11.17
CA LYS A 38 -3.04 4.42 -9.77
C LYS A 38 -2.40 3.19 -9.14
N LEU A 39 -2.07 3.31 -7.87
CA LEU A 39 -1.71 2.19 -7.02
C LEU A 39 -2.98 1.65 -6.39
N HIS A 40 -3.26 0.39 -6.60
CA HIS A 40 -4.40 -0.30 -6.00
C HIS A 40 -3.93 -1.27 -4.93
N VAL A 41 -4.60 -1.25 -3.80
CA VAL A 41 -4.41 -2.23 -2.73
C VAL A 41 -5.77 -2.78 -2.36
N GLU A 42 -5.91 -4.09 -2.45
CA GLU A 42 -7.16 -4.80 -2.18
C GLU A 42 -6.92 -5.90 -1.17
N GLY A 43 -7.83 -6.06 -0.25
CA GLY A 43 -7.81 -7.16 0.69
C GLY A 43 -9.12 -7.92 0.64
N THR A 44 -9.04 -9.24 0.66
CA THR A 44 -10.20 -10.12 0.63
C THR A 44 -10.25 -10.95 1.90
N LYS A 45 -11.34 -10.83 2.63
CA LYS A 45 -11.60 -11.66 3.82
C LYS A 45 -12.84 -12.49 3.60
N GLU A 46 -12.74 -13.77 3.90
CA GLU A 46 -13.91 -14.63 3.96
C GLU A 46 -14.61 -14.40 5.29
N GLU A 47 -15.94 -14.31 5.27
CA GLU A 47 -16.71 -14.30 6.50
C GLU A 47 -16.58 -15.67 7.18
N LYS A 48 -16.09 -15.67 8.40
CA LYS A 48 -16.02 -16.86 9.23
C LYS A 48 -16.98 -16.73 10.38
N GLU A 49 -17.72 -17.80 10.63
CA GLU A 49 -18.58 -17.86 11.79
C GLU A 49 -17.72 -17.78 13.06
N THR A 50 -18.07 -16.85 13.94
CA THR A 50 -17.40 -16.70 15.22
C THR A 50 -17.85 -17.80 16.16
N VAL A 51 -16.89 -18.53 16.73
CA VAL A 51 -17.17 -19.51 17.79
C VAL A 51 -17.17 -18.76 19.11
N GLY A 52 -18.31 -18.74 19.76
CA GLY A 52 -18.49 -18.01 21.01
C GLY A 52 -19.19 -16.68 20.85
N GLU A 53 -19.31 -15.95 21.95
CA GLU A 53 -19.97 -14.66 21.99
C GLU A 53 -18.94 -13.52 21.91
N VAL A 54 -19.14 -12.58 21.00
CA VAL A 54 -18.31 -11.39 20.92
C VAL A 54 -18.82 -10.36 21.93
N VAL A 55 -18.10 -10.18 23.00
CA VAL A 55 -18.46 -9.24 24.06
C VAL A 55 -18.12 -7.80 23.67
N HIS A 56 -17.01 -7.60 22.97
CA HIS A 56 -16.59 -6.31 22.44
C HIS A 56 -15.94 -6.49 21.09
N LYS A 57 -16.39 -5.75 20.08
CA LYS A 57 -15.85 -5.84 18.73
C LYS A 57 -15.06 -4.56 18.42
N GLY A 58 -13.76 -4.57 18.71
CA GLY A 58 -12.85 -3.47 18.40
C GLY A 58 -12.06 -3.66 17.10
N LEU A 59 -12.00 -4.90 16.59
CA LEU A 59 -11.33 -5.20 15.32
C LEU A 59 -12.34 -5.23 14.18
N ALA A 60 -12.04 -4.48 13.14
CA ALA A 60 -12.87 -4.42 11.95
C ALA A 60 -12.09 -4.93 10.72
N THR A 61 -11.62 -6.19 10.81
CA THR A 61 -10.95 -6.82 9.66
C THR A 61 -11.99 -7.23 8.63
N ARG A 62 -11.97 -6.58 7.47
CA ARG A 62 -12.94 -6.82 6.40
C ARG A 62 -12.33 -6.57 5.04
N SER A 63 -12.97 -7.08 4.00
CA SER A 63 -12.56 -6.84 2.62
C SER A 63 -12.62 -5.34 2.30
N PHE A 64 -11.67 -4.88 1.49
CA PHE A 64 -11.57 -3.47 1.11
C PHE A 64 -10.90 -3.31 -0.25
N LYS A 65 -11.08 -2.13 -0.83
CA LYS A 65 -10.36 -1.69 -2.03
C LYS A 65 -9.96 -0.24 -1.83
N ARG A 66 -8.68 0.06 -1.99
CA ARG A 66 -8.15 1.41 -1.90
C ARG A 66 -7.30 1.69 -3.13
N ALA A 67 -7.28 2.96 -3.54
CA ALA A 67 -6.45 3.39 -4.66
C ALA A 67 -5.86 4.76 -4.36
N TRP A 68 -4.63 4.97 -4.80
CA TRP A 68 -3.93 6.26 -4.72
C TRP A 68 -3.48 6.65 -6.12
N THR A 69 -3.72 7.91 -6.49
CA THR A 69 -3.23 8.43 -7.77
C THR A 69 -1.72 8.66 -7.66
N LEU A 70 -0.97 8.13 -8.61
CA LEU A 70 0.47 8.32 -8.70
C LEU A 70 0.77 9.37 -9.77
N SER A 71 1.80 10.20 -9.53
CA SER A 71 2.30 11.07 -10.57
C SER A 71 2.96 10.25 -11.68
N GLU A 72 3.05 10.80 -12.89
CA GLU A 72 3.61 10.11 -14.07
C GLU A 72 5.04 9.64 -13.87
N ASP A 73 5.80 10.35 -13.04
CA ASP A 73 7.19 10.04 -12.75
C ASP A 73 7.37 9.18 -11.49
N CYS A 74 6.29 8.60 -10.99
CA CYS A 74 6.32 7.77 -9.78
C CYS A 74 6.19 6.29 -10.13
N GLU A 75 7.00 5.45 -9.50
CA GLU A 75 6.91 4.00 -9.67
C GLU A 75 6.97 3.29 -8.32
N VAL A 76 6.44 2.08 -8.27
CA VAL A 76 6.56 1.20 -7.12
C VAL A 76 7.96 0.58 -7.12
N ARG A 77 8.68 0.75 -6.03
CA ARG A 77 10.04 0.21 -5.84
C ARG A 77 10.03 -1.13 -5.13
N SER A 78 9.23 -1.25 -4.08
CA SER A 78 9.12 -2.50 -3.34
C SER A 78 7.78 -2.57 -2.61
N VAL A 79 7.38 -3.80 -2.30
CA VAL A 79 6.20 -4.08 -1.51
C VAL A 79 6.60 -5.13 -0.48
N ASP A 80 6.33 -4.85 0.78
CA ASP A 80 6.63 -5.76 1.88
C ASP A 80 5.43 -5.86 2.80
N PHE A 81 5.17 -7.07 3.29
CA PHE A 81 4.13 -7.30 4.28
C PHE A 81 4.71 -8.10 5.43
N ALA A 82 4.83 -7.46 6.58
CA ALA A 82 5.40 -8.06 7.78
C ALA A 82 4.69 -7.52 9.01
N ASP A 83 4.44 -8.40 9.97
CA ASP A 83 3.85 -8.04 11.27
C ASP A 83 2.54 -7.24 11.14
N GLY A 84 1.74 -7.57 10.14
CA GLY A 84 0.47 -6.90 9.89
C GLY A 84 0.57 -5.53 9.24
N LEU A 85 1.76 -5.13 8.81
CA LEU A 85 1.96 -3.85 8.13
C LEU A 85 2.38 -4.08 6.69
N LEU A 86 1.60 -3.53 5.77
CA LEU A 86 1.95 -3.50 4.34
C LEU A 86 2.68 -2.19 4.07
N THR A 87 3.88 -2.28 3.54
CA THR A 87 4.68 -1.12 3.17
C THR A 87 4.91 -1.12 1.66
N VAL A 88 4.47 -0.07 1.00
CA VAL A 88 4.69 0.13 -0.44
C VAL A 88 5.67 1.29 -0.59
N GLU A 89 6.87 1.01 -1.07
CA GLU A 89 7.87 2.03 -1.33
C GLU A 89 7.76 2.54 -2.75
N LEU A 90 7.76 3.86 -2.89
CA LEU A 90 7.60 4.57 -4.15
C LEU A 90 8.83 5.43 -4.41
N GLY A 91 9.18 5.58 -5.68
CA GLY A 91 10.30 6.43 -6.06
C GLY A 91 9.99 7.18 -7.34
N LYS A 92 10.66 8.31 -7.50
CA LYS A 92 10.58 9.07 -8.75
C LYS A 92 11.47 8.44 -9.81
N ILE A 93 10.92 8.31 -11.01
CA ILE A 93 11.69 7.92 -12.19
C ILE A 93 12.36 9.21 -12.69
N VAL A 94 13.69 9.17 -12.81
CA VAL A 94 14.44 10.27 -13.41
C VAL A 94 14.70 9.93 -14.86
N PRO A 95 14.02 10.58 -15.83
CA PRO A 95 14.28 10.32 -17.24
C PRO A 95 15.73 10.62 -17.60
N ASP A 96 16.28 9.87 -18.56
CA ASP A 96 17.69 10.00 -18.98
C ASP A 96 18.06 11.45 -19.35
N HIS A 97 17.15 12.17 -19.99
CA HIS A 97 17.41 13.56 -20.37
C HIS A 97 17.46 14.53 -19.19
N HIS A 98 17.00 14.10 -18.01
CA HIS A 98 17.11 14.86 -16.76
C HIS A 98 18.34 14.47 -15.93
N ALA A 99 18.97 13.36 -16.26
CA ALA A 99 20.17 12.92 -15.57
C ALA A 99 21.34 13.82 -15.93
N ARG A 100 22.25 13.99 -14.97
CA ARG A 100 23.47 14.77 -15.23
C ARG A 100 24.27 14.14 -16.37
N LYS A 101 24.68 14.99 -17.33
CA LYS A 101 25.55 14.58 -18.42
C LYS A 101 26.75 15.53 -18.43
N ASP A 102 27.94 14.95 -18.43
CA ASP A 102 29.17 15.72 -18.48
C ASP A 102 29.64 15.77 -19.92
N PHE A 103 29.88 16.99 -20.42
CA PHE A 103 30.30 17.21 -21.81
C PHE A 103 31.78 17.62 -21.93
N LEU A 104 32.42 17.94 -20.81
CA LEU A 104 33.83 18.21 -20.69
C LEU A 104 34.38 17.67 -19.37
#